data_2396e822c1ba22a861e76f03d5c7bf17
#
_entry.id   2396e822c1ba22a861e76f03d5c7bf17
#
_cell.length_a   1.000
_cell.length_b   1.000
_cell.length_c   1.000
_cell.angle_alpha   90.00
_cell.angle_beta   90.00
_cell.angle_gamma   90.00
#
_symmetry.space_group_name_H-M   'P 1'
#
loop_
_entity.id
_entity.type
_entity.pdbx_description
1 polymer ?
#
loop_
_entity_poly.entity_id
_entity_poly.type
_entity_poly.pdbx_seq_one_letter_code
_entity_poly.pdbx_strand_id
1 'polypeptide(L)'
;MKKVKKISGCVFLFGIVLAVVLSLNTLTLNRTSQGCIQLHDFYGLKDHTVDVLFIGSSHVYYSVNTCMLYEDYGIASYLLASPGQPVWISYYFLEEALKTQSPKLVVFDICTLYQKAADVGASSWPSLISMKPSVTKWNAIRAVNSEGKQLDAVGAFFSFPYYHTRYDELTKQDFYNTKRVRYNGYKPEFSRISKEELKEWEGVDRTEFAKIGTITGRTETYLRRLIELCRDRGILLLLVNAPYVNHTSEKQQAYNYIRTIAEEYGVPFLDANYDSRISVDNARDFFEPSHLNYAGSLKYTKYLAQTLNEYGLSDRRGDDHYRHWEEVSMLFCHRETNARVLKSADTFEEYAKVLKELTHCVVTVFWNPGGAVSVYEDGKCIFTGAKGQTYFRHFDLGTSDLVVRGNGRTAQALVDQKAYSYTAQGLNIVVYDKVAKRVIGGAGFEEDEMGCVRLVQNKNVRKF
;
A
#
# COMPACT_ATOMS: atom_id res chain seq x y z
N MET A 1 34.82 -35.24 33.70
CA MET A 1 35.01 -33.78 33.58
C MET A 1 35.47 -33.32 32.18
N LYS A 2 36.53 -33.84 31.54
CA LYS A 2 37.00 -33.39 30.21
C LYS A 2 35.97 -33.58 29.09
N LYS A 3 35.18 -34.65 29.06
CA LYS A 3 34.10 -34.90 28.06
C LYS A 3 32.96 -33.88 28.22
N VAL A 4 32.55 -33.58 29.44
CA VAL A 4 31.47 -32.63 29.73
C VAL A 4 31.86 -31.20 29.29
N LYS A 5 33.12 -30.79 29.59
CA LYS A 5 33.63 -29.49 29.14
C LYS A 5 33.72 -29.38 27.60
N LYS A 6 34.07 -30.48 26.91
CA LYS A 6 34.06 -30.49 25.44
C LYS A 6 32.64 -30.35 24.88
N ILE A 7 31.65 -31.08 25.43
CA ILE A 7 30.25 -31.01 25.01
C ILE A 7 29.71 -29.61 25.27
N SER A 8 29.97 -29.03 26.44
CA SER A 8 29.60 -27.65 26.79
C SER A 8 30.19 -26.64 25.82
N GLY A 9 31.50 -26.80 25.45
CA GLY A 9 32.14 -25.92 24.46
C GLY A 9 31.54 -26.02 23.06
N CYS A 10 31.19 -27.25 22.61
CA CYS A 10 30.52 -27.46 21.32
C CYS A 10 29.10 -26.85 21.29
N VAL A 11 28.34 -27.00 22.35
CA VAL A 11 27.00 -26.42 22.48
C VAL A 11 27.07 -24.88 22.48
N PHE A 12 28.04 -24.31 23.20
CA PHE A 12 28.27 -22.87 23.21
C PHE A 12 28.67 -22.32 21.83
N LEU A 13 29.61 -22.99 21.15
CA LEU A 13 30.02 -22.61 19.80
C LEU A 13 28.84 -22.71 18.81
N PHE A 14 28.06 -23.79 18.88
CA PHE A 14 26.84 -23.95 18.06
C PHE A 14 25.84 -22.80 18.32
N GLY A 15 25.64 -22.42 19.58
CA GLY A 15 24.80 -21.29 19.96
C GLY A 15 25.26 -19.98 19.35
N ILE A 16 26.57 -19.71 19.36
CA ILE A 16 27.15 -18.51 18.70
C ILE A 16 26.93 -18.55 17.19
N VAL A 17 27.24 -19.65 16.54
CA VAL A 17 27.05 -19.79 15.08
C VAL A 17 25.58 -19.61 14.71
N LEU A 18 24.67 -20.21 15.46
CA LEU A 18 23.23 -20.06 15.25
C LEU A 18 22.80 -18.58 15.42
N ALA A 19 23.27 -17.91 16.47
CA ALA A 19 22.97 -16.50 16.70
C ALA A 19 23.49 -15.60 15.56
N VAL A 20 24.70 -15.88 15.06
CA VAL A 20 25.26 -15.15 13.90
C VAL A 20 24.42 -15.39 12.64
N VAL A 21 24.05 -16.65 12.34
CA VAL A 21 23.23 -16.97 11.19
C VAL A 21 21.85 -16.29 11.27
N LEU A 22 21.20 -16.32 12.43
CA LEU A 22 19.91 -15.66 12.63
C LEU A 22 20.03 -14.12 12.50
N SER A 23 21.14 -13.53 12.99
CA SER A 23 21.41 -12.10 12.83
C SER A 23 21.62 -11.73 11.36
N LEU A 24 22.43 -12.50 10.63
CA LEU A 24 22.65 -12.30 9.20
C LEU A 24 21.36 -12.48 8.40
N ASN A 25 20.55 -13.48 8.70
CA ASN A 25 19.23 -13.64 8.11
C ASN A 25 18.38 -12.38 8.27
N THR A 26 18.37 -11.81 9.47
CA THR A 26 17.58 -10.62 9.77
C THR A 26 18.10 -9.38 9.05
N LEU A 27 19.43 -9.21 8.98
CA LEU A 27 20.07 -8.04 8.38
C LEU A 27 19.94 -8.00 6.85
N THR A 28 20.09 -9.14 6.19
CA THR A 28 20.05 -9.20 4.71
C THR A 28 18.66 -9.36 4.13
N LEU A 29 17.65 -9.61 4.96
CA LEU A 29 16.27 -9.83 4.51
C LEU A 29 15.76 -8.65 3.68
N ASN A 30 15.20 -8.94 2.52
CA ASN A 30 14.55 -7.92 1.70
C ASN A 30 13.23 -7.46 2.35
N ARG A 31 13.22 -6.22 2.85
CA ARG A 31 12.07 -5.59 3.51
C ARG A 31 11.45 -4.47 2.68
N THR A 32 11.91 -4.27 1.45
CA THR A 32 11.60 -3.09 0.67
C THR A 32 10.78 -3.37 -0.58
N SER A 33 10.73 -4.62 -1.06
CA SER A 33 9.90 -5.00 -2.20
C SER A 33 8.45 -5.28 -1.80
N GLN A 34 7.55 -5.15 -2.77
CA GLN A 34 6.13 -5.50 -2.56
C GLN A 34 6.02 -6.99 -2.22
N GLY A 35 5.10 -7.35 -1.36
CA GLY A 35 4.96 -8.67 -0.77
C GLY A 35 5.82 -8.85 0.48
N CYS A 36 7.11 -8.51 0.44
CA CYS A 36 7.96 -8.50 1.64
C CYS A 36 7.51 -7.43 2.64
N ILE A 37 7.13 -6.24 2.15
CA ILE A 37 6.59 -5.16 2.98
C ILE A 37 5.32 -5.63 3.67
N GLN A 38 4.36 -6.17 2.91
CA GLN A 38 3.09 -6.63 3.44
C GLN A 38 3.31 -7.69 4.53
N LEU A 39 4.14 -8.68 4.26
CA LEU A 39 4.40 -9.76 5.22
C LEU A 39 5.14 -9.26 6.47
N HIS A 40 6.13 -8.38 6.29
CA HIS A 40 6.89 -7.81 7.42
C HIS A 40 5.99 -7.00 8.37
N ASP A 41 5.12 -6.16 7.80
CA ASP A 41 4.19 -5.34 8.60
C ASP A 41 3.11 -6.18 9.25
N PHE A 42 2.64 -7.21 8.55
CA PHE A 42 1.72 -8.18 9.11
C PHE A 42 2.25 -8.83 10.40
N TYR A 43 3.54 -9.18 10.43
CA TYR A 43 4.17 -9.72 11.64
C TYR A 43 4.30 -8.71 12.80
N GLY A 44 4.13 -7.43 12.54
CA GLY A 44 4.11 -6.36 13.55
C GLY A 44 2.73 -6.04 14.09
N LEU A 45 1.68 -6.62 13.53
CA LEU A 45 0.32 -6.41 14.02
C LEU A 45 0.11 -7.06 15.38
N LYS A 46 -0.75 -6.45 16.17
CA LYS A 46 -1.25 -7.05 17.41
C LYS A 46 -2.10 -8.27 17.07
N ASP A 47 -1.99 -9.32 17.88
CA ASP A 47 -2.75 -10.55 17.67
C ASP A 47 -4.26 -10.30 17.69
N HIS A 48 -4.99 -11.01 16.85
CA HIS A 48 -6.46 -10.99 16.76
C HIS A 48 -7.06 -9.58 16.48
N THR A 49 -6.40 -8.81 15.61
CA THR A 49 -6.87 -7.47 15.22
C THR A 49 -7.22 -7.34 13.73
N VAL A 50 -7.19 -8.41 12.97
CA VAL A 50 -7.62 -8.44 11.57
C VAL A 50 -8.97 -9.12 11.47
N ASP A 51 -10.03 -8.37 11.17
CA ASP A 51 -11.38 -8.92 10.96
C ASP A 51 -11.56 -9.45 9.53
N VAL A 52 -10.97 -8.79 8.54
CA VAL A 52 -11.00 -9.19 7.13
C VAL A 52 -9.58 -9.31 6.58
N LEU A 53 -9.20 -10.49 6.16
CA LEU A 53 -7.91 -10.74 5.52
C LEU A 53 -8.09 -10.90 4.01
N PHE A 54 -7.52 -9.96 3.24
CA PHE A 54 -7.45 -10.09 1.80
C PHE A 54 -6.18 -10.79 1.39
N ILE A 55 -6.30 -11.79 0.53
CA ILE A 55 -5.17 -12.57 0.02
C ILE A 55 -5.24 -12.61 -1.51
N GLY A 56 -4.10 -12.52 -2.16
CA GLY A 56 -4.00 -12.60 -3.61
C GLY A 56 -2.74 -11.95 -4.16
N SER A 57 -2.82 -11.47 -5.38
CA SER A 57 -1.68 -10.89 -6.10
C SER A 57 -1.64 -9.34 -5.99
N SER A 58 -0.91 -8.73 -6.93
CA SER A 58 -0.88 -7.26 -7.08
C SER A 58 -2.26 -6.63 -7.27
N HIS A 59 -3.21 -7.37 -7.82
CA HIS A 59 -4.59 -6.92 -7.91
C HIS A 59 -5.15 -6.52 -6.55
N VAL A 60 -4.87 -7.29 -5.49
CA VAL A 60 -5.34 -6.98 -4.13
C VAL A 60 -4.75 -5.67 -3.62
N TYR A 61 -3.41 -5.53 -3.65
CA TYR A 61 -2.79 -4.38 -3.00
C TYR A 61 -2.91 -3.06 -3.79
N TYR A 62 -3.30 -3.11 -5.07
CA TYR A 62 -3.65 -1.90 -5.82
C TYR A 62 -5.16 -1.58 -5.76
N SER A 63 -6.02 -2.59 -5.63
CA SER A 63 -7.47 -2.41 -5.79
C SER A 63 -8.22 -2.15 -4.49
N VAL A 64 -7.73 -2.63 -3.33
CA VAL A 64 -8.46 -2.53 -2.06
C VAL A 64 -7.85 -1.48 -1.16
N ASN A 65 -8.56 -0.39 -0.92
CA ASN A 65 -8.14 0.66 0.01
C ASN A 65 -8.59 0.33 1.43
N THR A 66 -7.69 -0.27 2.22
CA THR A 66 -7.94 -0.65 3.62
C THR A 66 -8.20 0.54 4.54
N CYS A 67 -7.64 1.73 4.21
CA CYS A 67 -7.89 2.94 4.98
C CYS A 67 -9.34 3.42 4.81
N MET A 68 -9.88 3.37 3.59
CA MET A 68 -11.28 3.65 3.32
C MET A 68 -12.21 2.63 3.98
N LEU A 69 -11.85 1.34 3.99
CA LEU A 69 -12.63 0.31 4.67
C LEU A 69 -12.72 0.58 6.17
N TYR A 70 -11.65 1.06 6.79
CA TYR A 70 -11.68 1.42 8.20
C TYR A 70 -12.42 2.74 8.45
N GLU A 71 -12.09 3.80 7.70
CA GLU A 71 -12.64 5.14 7.91
C GLU A 71 -14.14 5.21 7.67
N ASP A 72 -14.62 4.65 6.55
CA ASP A 72 -16.02 4.75 6.14
C ASP A 72 -16.89 3.66 6.78
N TYR A 73 -16.34 2.46 7.03
CA TYR A 73 -17.11 1.27 7.41
C TYR A 73 -16.66 0.63 8.73
N GLY A 74 -15.61 1.12 9.37
CA GLY A 74 -15.07 0.57 10.62
C GLY A 74 -14.45 -0.82 10.49
N ILE A 75 -14.13 -1.27 9.27
CA ILE A 75 -13.63 -2.62 9.00
C ILE A 75 -12.10 -2.69 9.15
N ALA A 76 -11.63 -3.41 10.17
CA ALA A 76 -10.21 -3.69 10.36
C ALA A 76 -9.73 -4.77 9.36
N SER A 77 -9.14 -4.33 8.25
CA SER A 77 -8.71 -5.20 7.16
C SER A 77 -7.22 -5.11 6.87
N TYR A 78 -6.66 -6.21 6.35
CA TYR A 78 -5.25 -6.29 5.95
C TYR A 78 -5.09 -7.00 4.60
N LEU A 79 -4.11 -6.54 3.79
CA LEU A 79 -3.80 -7.13 2.49
C LEU A 79 -2.50 -7.93 2.57
N LEU A 80 -2.60 -9.24 2.60
CA LEU A 80 -1.46 -10.16 2.57
C LEU A 80 -1.27 -10.68 1.14
N ALA A 81 -0.62 -9.87 0.32
CA ALA A 81 -0.51 -10.08 -1.11
C ALA A 81 0.91 -9.77 -1.62
N SER A 82 1.30 -10.40 -2.72
CA SER A 82 2.59 -10.19 -3.38
C SER A 82 2.47 -10.19 -4.91
N PRO A 83 3.44 -9.64 -5.66
CA PRO A 83 3.40 -9.62 -7.12
C PRO A 83 3.22 -11.03 -7.70
N GLY A 84 2.23 -11.21 -8.58
CA GLY A 84 1.99 -12.49 -9.25
C GLY A 84 1.80 -13.69 -8.30
N GLN A 85 1.24 -13.49 -7.12
CA GLN A 85 1.13 -14.51 -6.08
C GLN A 85 0.23 -15.68 -6.52
N PRO A 86 0.76 -16.91 -6.63
CA PRO A 86 -0.04 -18.07 -6.99
C PRO A 86 -0.81 -18.61 -5.79
N VAL A 87 -1.86 -19.38 -6.05
CA VAL A 87 -2.75 -19.89 -5.00
C VAL A 87 -2.03 -20.77 -3.96
N TRP A 88 -1.00 -21.54 -4.33
CA TRP A 88 -0.23 -22.34 -3.35
C TRP A 88 0.58 -21.48 -2.39
N ILE A 89 1.09 -20.32 -2.79
CA ILE A 89 1.69 -19.35 -1.87
C ILE A 89 0.59 -18.69 -1.01
N SER A 90 -0.54 -18.31 -1.61
CA SER A 90 -1.70 -17.77 -0.90
C SER A 90 -2.20 -18.69 0.20
N TYR A 91 -2.25 -20.00 -0.07
CA TYR A 91 -2.60 -21.01 0.91
C TYR A 91 -1.66 -20.98 2.14
N TYR A 92 -0.35 -20.98 1.91
CA TYR A 92 0.62 -20.94 3.01
C TYR A 92 0.70 -19.58 3.71
N PHE A 93 0.39 -18.49 3.01
CA PHE A 93 0.25 -17.17 3.65
C PHE A 93 -0.98 -17.13 4.56
N LEU A 94 -2.07 -17.78 4.17
CA LEU A 94 -3.22 -17.95 5.06
C LEU A 94 -2.86 -18.79 6.29
N GLU A 95 -2.21 -19.96 6.12
CA GLU A 95 -1.73 -20.74 7.26
C GLU A 95 -0.82 -19.94 8.19
N GLU A 96 0.07 -19.11 7.63
CA GLU A 96 0.96 -18.26 8.42
C GLU A 96 0.19 -17.17 9.17
N ALA A 97 -0.77 -16.53 8.52
CA ALA A 97 -1.60 -15.50 9.11
C ALA A 97 -2.45 -16.03 10.28
N LEU A 98 -2.99 -17.25 10.16
CA LEU A 98 -3.82 -17.87 11.18
C LEU A 98 -3.06 -18.29 12.45
N LYS A 99 -1.75 -18.09 12.50
CA LYS A 99 -0.96 -18.31 13.75
C LYS A 99 -1.16 -17.18 14.75
N THR A 100 -1.47 -15.99 14.28
CA THR A 100 -1.59 -14.78 15.11
C THR A 100 -2.91 -14.03 14.91
N GLN A 101 -3.61 -14.26 13.80
CA GLN A 101 -4.86 -13.59 13.48
C GLN A 101 -6.03 -14.60 13.39
N SER A 102 -7.22 -14.12 13.70
CA SER A 102 -8.47 -14.89 13.63
C SER A 102 -9.51 -14.11 12.81
N PRO A 103 -9.30 -13.95 11.49
CA PRO A 103 -10.22 -13.19 10.67
C PRO A 103 -11.59 -13.85 10.63
N LYS A 104 -12.65 -13.06 10.67
CA LYS A 104 -14.01 -13.53 10.45
C LYS A 104 -14.25 -13.89 9.00
N LEU A 105 -13.57 -13.14 8.09
CA LEU A 105 -13.72 -13.30 6.64
C LEU A 105 -12.34 -13.29 5.97
N VAL A 106 -12.12 -14.21 5.06
CA VAL A 106 -11.04 -14.18 4.07
C VAL A 106 -11.64 -13.78 2.73
N VAL A 107 -11.06 -12.79 2.07
CA VAL A 107 -11.38 -12.39 0.71
C VAL A 107 -10.21 -12.79 -0.19
N PHE A 108 -10.44 -13.73 -1.10
CA PHE A 108 -9.40 -14.26 -1.97
C PHE A 108 -9.60 -13.79 -3.41
N ASP A 109 -8.63 -13.03 -3.94
CA ASP A 109 -8.61 -12.61 -5.34
C ASP A 109 -8.09 -13.72 -6.24
N ILE A 110 -8.87 -14.07 -7.26
CA ILE A 110 -8.61 -15.20 -8.15
C ILE A 110 -7.83 -14.84 -9.41
N CYS A 111 -7.45 -13.58 -9.58
CA CYS A 111 -6.91 -13.05 -10.84
C CYS A 111 -5.77 -13.88 -11.43
N THR A 112 -4.88 -14.46 -10.61
CA THR A 112 -3.73 -15.24 -11.09
C THR A 112 -4.02 -16.71 -11.38
N LEU A 113 -5.23 -17.20 -11.10
CA LEU A 113 -5.53 -18.63 -11.14
C LEU A 113 -5.66 -19.20 -12.58
N TYR A 114 -5.81 -18.36 -13.58
CA TYR A 114 -5.80 -18.78 -15.00
C TYR A 114 -4.39 -19.15 -15.49
N GLN A 115 -3.34 -18.70 -14.81
CA GLN A 115 -1.95 -18.84 -15.26
C GLN A 115 -1.51 -20.31 -15.22
N LYS A 116 -0.72 -20.71 -16.23
CA LYS A 116 -0.11 -22.04 -16.29
C LYS A 116 1.08 -22.12 -15.34
N ALA A 117 1.29 -23.27 -14.72
CA ALA A 117 2.29 -23.46 -13.65
C ALA A 117 3.73 -23.07 -14.02
N ALA A 118 4.11 -23.14 -15.30
CA ALA A 118 5.45 -22.79 -15.76
C ALA A 118 5.77 -21.28 -15.68
N ASP A 119 4.72 -20.42 -15.69
CA ASP A 119 4.87 -18.96 -15.78
C ASP A 119 4.73 -18.27 -14.43
N VAL A 120 4.43 -19.04 -13.38
CA VAL A 120 3.88 -18.48 -12.15
C VAL A 120 4.86 -18.55 -10.98
N GLY A 121 5.12 -17.42 -10.37
CA GLY A 121 5.58 -17.37 -9.00
C GLY A 121 6.95 -16.77 -8.72
N ALA A 122 7.83 -16.58 -9.71
CA ALA A 122 9.17 -16.02 -9.45
C ALA A 122 9.11 -14.63 -8.81
N SER A 123 8.15 -13.80 -9.21
CA SER A 123 7.94 -12.46 -8.65
C SER A 123 7.46 -12.47 -7.18
N SER A 124 6.86 -13.58 -6.72
CA SER A 124 6.41 -13.75 -5.33
C SER A 124 7.45 -14.43 -4.43
N TRP A 125 8.54 -14.99 -4.97
CA TRP A 125 9.57 -15.66 -4.17
C TRP A 125 10.21 -14.77 -3.08
N PRO A 126 10.50 -13.49 -3.31
CA PRO A 126 11.03 -12.63 -2.26
C PRO A 126 10.15 -12.61 -1.01
N SER A 127 8.82 -12.57 -1.17
CA SER A 127 7.89 -12.59 -0.03
C SER A 127 7.85 -13.96 0.65
N LEU A 128 7.86 -15.07 -0.11
CA LEU A 128 7.98 -16.41 0.44
C LEU A 128 9.28 -16.59 1.25
N ILE A 129 10.41 -16.14 0.70
CA ILE A 129 11.72 -16.18 1.37
C ILE A 129 11.72 -15.34 2.64
N SER A 130 10.93 -14.26 2.67
CA SER A 130 10.79 -13.36 3.82
C SER A 130 9.91 -13.91 4.94
N MET A 131 9.22 -15.04 4.75
CA MET A 131 8.51 -15.71 5.84
C MET A 131 9.46 -16.08 6.98
N LYS A 132 8.96 -16.05 8.22
CA LYS A 132 9.71 -16.57 9.37
C LYS A 132 10.01 -18.07 9.19
N PRO A 133 11.21 -18.54 9.53
CA PRO A 133 11.54 -19.96 9.47
C PRO A 133 10.54 -20.80 10.28
N SER A 134 9.85 -21.70 9.60
CA SER A 134 8.77 -22.51 10.19
C SER A 134 8.44 -23.71 9.29
N VAL A 135 7.66 -24.68 9.81
CA VAL A 135 7.14 -25.79 9.01
C VAL A 135 6.27 -25.28 7.85
N THR A 136 5.47 -24.24 8.08
CA THR A 136 4.66 -23.59 7.03
C THR A 136 5.53 -23.07 5.90
N LYS A 137 6.61 -22.33 6.22
CA LYS A 137 7.58 -21.85 5.22
C LYS A 137 8.22 -23.00 4.44
N TRP A 138 8.66 -24.06 5.15
CA TRP A 138 9.25 -25.23 4.51
C TRP A 138 8.29 -25.90 3.53
N ASN A 139 7.03 -26.09 3.94
CA ASN A 139 5.99 -26.66 3.09
C ASN A 139 5.68 -25.76 1.88
N ALA A 140 5.68 -24.45 2.06
CA ALA A 140 5.53 -23.49 0.95
C ALA A 140 6.65 -23.60 -0.08
N ILE A 141 7.91 -23.72 0.37
CA ILE A 141 9.07 -23.95 -0.51
C ILE A 141 8.94 -25.29 -1.25
N ARG A 142 8.52 -26.35 -0.58
CA ARG A 142 8.27 -27.65 -1.22
C ARG A 142 7.15 -27.56 -2.25
N ALA A 143 6.10 -26.79 -1.95
CA ALA A 143 5.02 -26.57 -2.89
C ALA A 143 5.50 -25.84 -4.15
N VAL A 144 6.39 -24.85 -4.04
CA VAL A 144 7.01 -24.19 -5.21
C VAL A 144 7.79 -25.21 -6.05
N ASN A 145 8.49 -26.14 -5.43
CA ASN A 145 9.36 -27.09 -6.09
C ASN A 145 8.67 -28.40 -6.56
N SER A 146 7.35 -28.54 -6.35
CA SER A 146 6.66 -29.81 -6.64
C SER A 146 6.61 -30.21 -8.11
N GLU A 147 6.72 -29.25 -9.03
CA GLU A 147 6.71 -29.47 -10.49
C GLU A 147 8.09 -29.21 -11.12
N GLY A 148 9.14 -29.44 -10.38
CA GLY A 148 10.52 -29.23 -10.79
C GLY A 148 11.26 -28.31 -9.84
N LYS A 149 12.57 -28.46 -9.74
CA LYS A 149 13.40 -27.65 -8.85
C LYS A 149 13.51 -26.21 -9.42
N GLN A 150 12.80 -25.29 -8.80
CA GLN A 150 12.79 -23.88 -9.21
C GLN A 150 13.51 -22.99 -8.20
N LEU A 151 13.47 -23.31 -6.90
CA LEU A 151 13.99 -22.52 -5.81
C LEU A 151 14.97 -23.32 -4.96
N ASP A 152 16.15 -22.76 -4.64
CA ASP A 152 17.03 -23.39 -3.66
C ASP A 152 16.35 -23.43 -2.29
N ALA A 153 16.00 -24.64 -1.87
CA ALA A 153 15.19 -24.84 -0.67
C ALA A 153 15.91 -24.40 0.61
N VAL A 154 17.22 -24.64 0.71
CA VAL A 154 18.01 -24.27 1.91
C VAL A 154 18.21 -22.74 1.95
N GLY A 155 18.61 -22.16 0.83
CA GLY A 155 18.77 -20.72 0.70
C GLY A 155 17.48 -19.95 0.93
N ALA A 156 16.36 -20.45 0.40
CA ALA A 156 15.05 -19.86 0.61
C ALA A 156 14.59 -19.98 2.06
N PHE A 157 14.88 -21.09 2.74
CA PHE A 157 14.48 -21.29 4.13
C PHE A 157 15.22 -20.37 5.09
N PHE A 158 16.54 -20.25 4.96
CA PHE A 158 17.37 -19.41 5.83
C PHE A 158 17.49 -17.96 5.35
N SER A 159 17.04 -17.60 4.16
CA SER A 159 17.09 -16.25 3.57
C SER A 159 18.49 -15.69 3.33
N PHE A 160 19.43 -15.83 4.28
CA PHE A 160 20.79 -15.30 4.16
C PHE A 160 21.54 -15.83 2.93
N PRO A 161 21.56 -17.14 2.61
CA PRO A 161 22.23 -17.63 1.41
C PRO A 161 21.64 -17.04 0.11
N TYR A 162 20.35 -16.67 0.13
CA TYR A 162 19.68 -16.05 -1.02
C TYR A 162 20.01 -14.57 -1.16
N TYR A 163 20.13 -13.86 -0.02
CA TYR A 163 20.33 -12.41 0.02
C TYR A 163 21.74 -11.99 0.44
N HIS A 164 22.73 -12.92 0.50
CA HIS A 164 24.07 -12.62 1.00
C HIS A 164 24.78 -11.51 0.21
N THR A 165 24.46 -11.36 -1.08
CA THR A 165 25.02 -10.31 -1.94
C THR A 165 24.43 -8.93 -1.68
N ARG A 166 23.32 -8.81 -0.93
CA ARG A 166 22.70 -7.52 -0.63
C ARG A 166 23.47 -6.64 0.36
N TYR A 167 24.58 -7.09 0.88
CA TYR A 167 25.34 -6.31 1.86
C TYR A 167 25.80 -4.94 1.33
N ASP A 168 26.03 -4.82 0.02
CA ASP A 168 26.42 -3.61 -0.69
C ASP A 168 25.21 -2.76 -1.14
N GLU A 169 24.01 -3.33 -1.13
CA GLU A 169 22.75 -2.65 -1.43
C GLU A 169 22.02 -2.14 -0.17
N LEU A 170 22.52 -2.46 1.03
CA LEU A 170 21.86 -2.08 2.27
C LEU A 170 21.83 -0.56 2.44
N THR A 171 20.66 -0.05 2.73
CA THR A 171 20.40 1.35 2.95
C THR A 171 19.88 1.59 4.37
N LYS A 172 19.84 2.85 4.82
CA LYS A 172 19.19 3.20 6.09
C LYS A 172 17.73 2.68 6.17
N GLN A 173 17.07 2.45 5.04
CA GLN A 173 15.70 1.95 5.00
C GLN A 173 15.61 0.46 5.40
N ASP A 174 16.67 -0.31 5.26
CA ASP A 174 16.71 -1.70 5.70
C ASP A 174 16.84 -1.81 7.24
N PHE A 175 17.36 -0.81 7.89
CA PHE A 175 17.57 -0.76 9.34
C PHE A 175 16.51 0.05 10.07
N TYR A 176 16.06 1.15 9.46
CA TYR A 176 15.12 2.09 10.06
C TYR A 176 13.86 2.17 9.22
N ASN A 177 12.77 1.74 9.78
CA ASN A 177 11.46 1.66 9.14
C ASN A 177 10.80 3.03 8.86
N THR A 178 11.61 4.10 8.72
CA THR A 178 11.19 5.49 8.89
C THR A 178 10.58 6.18 7.66
N LYS A 179 10.58 5.59 6.47
CA LYS A 179 10.19 6.35 5.26
C LYS A 179 9.15 5.72 4.33
N ARG A 180 8.75 4.48 4.50
CA ARG A 180 7.68 3.89 3.68
C ARG A 180 6.38 3.88 4.46
N VAL A 181 5.46 4.65 3.97
CA VAL A 181 4.10 4.62 4.48
C VAL A 181 3.44 3.36 4.00
N ARG A 182 2.88 2.63 4.93
CA ARG A 182 2.30 1.32 4.73
C ARG A 182 0.87 1.39 5.22
N TYR A 183 -0.07 1.20 4.32
CA TYR A 183 -1.49 1.36 4.56
C TYR A 183 -2.14 -0.02 4.70
N ASN A 184 -1.75 -0.80 5.71
CA ASN A 184 -2.24 -2.17 5.94
C ASN A 184 -2.18 -3.05 4.68
N GLY A 185 -1.05 -2.93 3.94
CA GLY A 185 -0.80 -3.63 2.68
C GLY A 185 -1.25 -2.90 1.41
N TYR A 186 -2.09 -1.87 1.49
CA TYR A 186 -2.54 -1.10 0.34
C TYR A 186 -1.43 -0.23 -0.26
N LYS A 187 -1.32 -0.23 -1.58
CA LYS A 187 -0.39 0.59 -2.34
C LYS A 187 -1.16 1.49 -3.30
N PRO A 188 -1.41 2.75 -2.95
CA PRO A 188 -2.07 3.68 -3.88
C PRO A 188 -1.17 3.98 -5.08
N GLU A 189 -1.74 3.94 -6.29
CA GLU A 189 -1.11 4.39 -7.51
C GLU A 189 -1.95 5.47 -8.16
N PHE A 190 -1.31 6.56 -8.59
CA PHE A 190 -2.04 7.77 -8.95
C PHE A 190 -1.92 8.16 -10.42
N SER A 191 -1.05 7.50 -11.16
CA SER A 191 -0.94 7.68 -12.59
C SER A 191 -2.18 7.13 -13.32
N ARG A 192 -2.28 7.45 -14.58
CA ARG A 192 -3.32 6.93 -15.47
C ARG A 192 -2.67 6.16 -16.58
N ILE A 193 -3.37 5.14 -17.05
CA ILE A 193 -3.01 4.40 -18.25
C ILE A 193 -2.85 5.34 -19.45
N SER A 194 -1.84 5.11 -20.26
CA SER A 194 -1.65 5.86 -21.49
C SER A 194 -2.70 5.49 -22.54
N LYS A 195 -2.93 6.40 -23.49
CA LYS A 195 -3.85 6.13 -24.61
C LYS A 195 -3.33 5.01 -25.52
N GLU A 196 -2.02 4.93 -25.64
CA GLU A 196 -1.31 3.92 -26.42
C GLU A 196 -1.55 2.53 -25.83
N GLU A 197 -1.31 2.36 -24.54
CA GLU A 197 -1.57 1.09 -23.83
C GLU A 197 -3.06 0.70 -23.87
N LEU A 198 -3.97 1.66 -23.70
CA LEU A 198 -5.40 1.40 -23.74
C LEU A 198 -5.85 0.92 -25.12
N LYS A 199 -5.29 1.51 -26.17
CA LYS A 199 -5.60 1.14 -27.58
C LYS A 199 -5.24 -0.30 -27.92
N GLU A 200 -4.21 -0.87 -27.30
CA GLU A 200 -3.83 -2.29 -27.49
C GLU A 200 -4.94 -3.27 -27.07
N TRP A 201 -5.84 -2.84 -26.20
CA TRP A 201 -6.94 -3.65 -25.66
C TRP A 201 -8.31 -3.27 -26.23
N GLU A 202 -8.36 -2.33 -27.19
CA GLU A 202 -9.54 -2.05 -27.98
C GLU A 202 -9.83 -3.22 -28.93
N GLY A 203 -11.07 -3.73 -28.93
CA GLY A 203 -11.49 -4.79 -29.86
C GLY A 203 -11.11 -6.21 -29.44
N VAL A 204 -10.77 -6.45 -28.17
CA VAL A 204 -10.60 -7.82 -27.66
C VAL A 204 -11.87 -8.63 -27.91
N ASP A 205 -11.71 -9.78 -28.57
CA ASP A 205 -12.81 -10.71 -28.83
C ASP A 205 -13.35 -11.29 -27.53
N ARG A 206 -14.64 -11.04 -27.27
CA ARG A 206 -15.38 -11.49 -26.09
C ARG A 206 -16.45 -12.53 -26.40
N THR A 207 -16.52 -13.02 -27.65
CA THR A 207 -17.58 -13.95 -28.10
C THR A 207 -17.58 -15.26 -27.30
N GLU A 208 -16.45 -15.68 -26.79
CA GLU A 208 -16.30 -16.94 -26.07
C GLU A 208 -16.28 -16.80 -24.54
N PHE A 209 -16.59 -15.64 -24.01
CA PHE A 209 -16.57 -15.38 -22.57
C PHE A 209 -17.49 -16.26 -21.73
N ALA A 210 -18.58 -16.75 -22.31
CA ALA A 210 -19.54 -17.62 -21.61
C ALA A 210 -19.08 -19.08 -21.46
N LYS A 211 -18.05 -19.51 -22.19
CA LYS A 211 -17.54 -20.89 -22.12
C LYS A 211 -16.88 -21.16 -20.77
N ILE A 212 -17.00 -22.40 -20.32
CA ILE A 212 -16.26 -22.91 -19.15
C ILE A 212 -14.95 -23.49 -19.66
N GLY A 213 -13.85 -22.96 -19.15
CA GLY A 213 -12.50 -23.44 -19.46
C GLY A 213 -11.98 -24.42 -18.39
N THR A 214 -10.68 -24.36 -18.18
CA THR A 214 -9.98 -25.17 -17.17
C THR A 214 -8.87 -24.36 -16.51
N ILE A 215 -8.45 -24.80 -15.32
CA ILE A 215 -7.23 -24.33 -14.65
C ILE A 215 -6.30 -25.53 -14.49
N THR A 216 -5.04 -25.30 -14.09
CA THR A 216 -4.12 -26.43 -13.87
C THR A 216 -4.56 -27.25 -12.68
N GLY A 217 -4.32 -28.57 -12.69
CA GLY A 217 -4.68 -29.45 -11.56
C GLY A 217 -4.04 -29.03 -10.24
N ARG A 218 -2.86 -28.41 -10.28
CA ARG A 218 -2.20 -27.83 -9.11
C ARG A 218 -2.96 -26.62 -8.59
N THR A 219 -3.35 -25.70 -9.46
CA THR A 219 -4.15 -24.52 -9.10
C THR A 219 -5.46 -24.95 -8.46
N GLU A 220 -6.16 -25.93 -9.06
CA GLU A 220 -7.40 -26.46 -8.52
C GLU A 220 -7.19 -27.13 -7.14
N THR A 221 -6.18 -27.96 -7.01
CA THR A 221 -5.86 -28.63 -5.73
C THR A 221 -5.65 -27.62 -4.60
N TYR A 222 -4.88 -26.54 -4.85
CA TYR A 222 -4.62 -25.54 -3.82
C TYR A 222 -5.81 -24.60 -3.58
N LEU A 223 -6.63 -24.33 -4.60
CA LEU A 223 -7.88 -23.60 -4.41
C LEU A 223 -8.84 -24.37 -3.49
N ARG A 224 -9.05 -25.66 -3.75
CA ARG A 224 -9.88 -26.53 -2.91
C ARG A 224 -9.32 -26.61 -1.47
N ARG A 225 -8.01 -26.77 -1.31
CA ARG A 225 -7.36 -26.75 0.02
C ARG A 225 -7.55 -25.43 0.76
N LEU A 226 -7.52 -24.29 0.06
CA LEU A 226 -7.76 -22.97 0.66
C LEU A 226 -9.20 -22.85 1.14
N ILE A 227 -10.17 -23.29 0.33
CA ILE A 227 -11.58 -23.33 0.69
C ILE A 227 -11.79 -24.23 1.94
N GLU A 228 -11.21 -25.42 1.92
CA GLU A 228 -11.31 -26.38 3.02
C GLU A 228 -10.66 -25.86 4.30
N LEU A 229 -9.50 -25.21 4.21
CA LEU A 229 -8.84 -24.56 5.35
C LEU A 229 -9.74 -23.50 6.01
N CYS A 230 -10.38 -22.65 5.21
CA CYS A 230 -11.33 -21.67 5.74
C CYS A 230 -12.53 -22.36 6.41
N ARG A 231 -13.12 -23.35 5.75
CA ARG A 231 -14.25 -24.11 6.30
C ARG A 231 -13.90 -24.79 7.62
N ASP A 232 -12.76 -25.49 7.67
CA ASP A 232 -12.32 -26.25 8.84
C ASP A 232 -11.98 -25.36 10.05
N ARG A 233 -11.66 -24.08 9.79
CA ARG A 233 -11.40 -23.05 10.80
C ARG A 233 -12.63 -22.20 11.12
N GLY A 234 -13.77 -22.47 10.50
CA GLY A 234 -14.99 -21.68 10.68
C GLY A 234 -14.87 -20.24 10.18
N ILE A 235 -13.99 -20.01 9.20
CA ILE A 235 -13.76 -18.70 8.59
C ILE A 235 -14.63 -18.59 7.32
N LEU A 236 -15.36 -17.49 7.20
CA LEU A 236 -16.10 -17.19 5.97
C LEU A 236 -15.14 -16.91 4.83
N LEU A 237 -15.46 -17.35 3.63
CA LEU A 237 -14.65 -17.11 2.43
C LEU A 237 -15.47 -16.42 1.36
N LEU A 238 -14.90 -15.41 0.73
CA LEU A 238 -15.43 -14.72 -0.44
C LEU A 238 -14.36 -14.78 -1.54
N LEU A 239 -14.69 -15.34 -2.71
CA LEU A 239 -13.84 -15.24 -3.89
C LEU A 239 -14.18 -13.97 -4.66
N VAL A 240 -13.15 -13.25 -5.11
CA VAL A 240 -13.33 -12.00 -5.86
C VAL A 240 -12.44 -11.96 -7.10
N ASN A 241 -12.88 -11.23 -8.12
CA ASN A 241 -12.10 -10.88 -9.29
C ASN A 241 -12.20 -9.36 -9.48
N ALA A 242 -11.12 -8.64 -9.18
CA ALA A 242 -11.08 -7.19 -9.33
C ALA A 242 -11.15 -6.78 -10.82
N PRO A 243 -11.62 -5.57 -11.15
CA PRO A 243 -11.66 -5.09 -12.54
C PRO A 243 -10.27 -4.94 -13.16
N TYR A 244 -10.13 -5.23 -14.43
CA TYR A 244 -8.93 -4.95 -15.22
C TYR A 244 -9.26 -4.84 -16.72
N VAL A 245 -8.40 -4.13 -17.50
CA VAL A 245 -8.61 -3.83 -18.92
C VAL A 245 -8.25 -5.02 -19.80
N ASN A 246 -7.12 -5.68 -19.52
CA ASN A 246 -6.58 -6.78 -20.34
C ASN A 246 -7.29 -8.12 -20.11
N HIS A 247 -8.62 -8.08 -20.14
CA HIS A 247 -9.50 -9.21 -19.91
C HIS A 247 -9.71 -10.00 -21.21
N THR A 248 -9.21 -11.21 -21.26
CA THR A 248 -9.30 -12.10 -22.44
C THR A 248 -10.30 -13.23 -22.23
N SER A 249 -10.77 -13.84 -23.34
CA SER A 249 -11.66 -15.00 -23.28
C SER A 249 -11.04 -16.16 -22.49
N GLU A 250 -9.74 -16.44 -22.63
CA GLU A 250 -9.05 -17.52 -21.89
C GLU A 250 -9.13 -17.30 -20.39
N LYS A 251 -8.87 -16.06 -19.93
CA LYS A 251 -8.97 -15.73 -18.51
C LYS A 251 -10.40 -15.94 -17.99
N GLN A 252 -11.39 -15.41 -18.72
CA GLN A 252 -12.78 -15.52 -18.28
C GLN A 252 -13.26 -16.98 -18.24
N GLN A 253 -12.89 -17.79 -19.20
CA GLN A 253 -13.23 -19.21 -19.21
C GLN A 253 -12.65 -19.94 -17.99
N ALA A 254 -11.42 -19.60 -17.57
CA ALA A 254 -10.82 -20.13 -16.34
C ALA A 254 -11.60 -19.67 -15.10
N TYR A 255 -12.03 -18.40 -15.04
CA TYR A 255 -12.84 -17.88 -13.91
C TYR A 255 -14.25 -18.50 -13.89
N ASN A 256 -14.84 -18.80 -15.04
CA ASN A 256 -16.10 -19.54 -15.09
C ASN A 256 -15.95 -20.95 -14.52
N TYR A 257 -14.81 -21.62 -14.75
CA TYR A 257 -14.50 -22.89 -14.11
C TYR A 257 -14.33 -22.74 -12.60
N ILE A 258 -13.62 -21.71 -12.14
CA ILE A 258 -13.48 -21.42 -10.72
C ILE A 258 -14.83 -21.17 -10.06
N ARG A 259 -15.78 -20.51 -10.77
CA ARG A 259 -17.14 -20.32 -10.32
C ARG A 259 -17.83 -21.65 -10.05
N THR A 260 -17.66 -22.68 -10.89
CA THR A 260 -18.26 -24.00 -10.67
C THR A 260 -17.71 -24.66 -9.41
N ILE A 261 -16.40 -24.46 -9.11
CA ILE A 261 -15.79 -24.93 -7.86
C ILE A 261 -16.38 -24.17 -6.66
N ALA A 262 -16.52 -22.85 -6.77
CA ALA A 262 -17.13 -22.03 -5.72
C ALA A 262 -18.55 -22.48 -5.39
N GLU A 263 -19.37 -22.73 -6.42
CA GLU A 263 -20.74 -23.24 -6.31
C GLU A 263 -20.79 -24.63 -5.65
N GLU A 264 -19.87 -25.54 -6.01
CA GLU A 264 -19.74 -26.87 -5.39
C GLU A 264 -19.54 -26.80 -3.85
N TYR A 265 -18.78 -25.80 -3.39
CA TYR A 265 -18.53 -25.60 -1.95
C TYR A 265 -19.47 -24.60 -1.28
N GLY A 266 -20.41 -24.00 -2.02
CA GLY A 266 -21.27 -22.94 -1.50
C GLY A 266 -20.55 -21.65 -1.15
N VAL A 267 -19.41 -21.35 -1.80
CA VAL A 267 -18.59 -20.15 -1.56
C VAL A 267 -19.07 -19.05 -2.48
N PRO A 268 -19.42 -17.85 -1.97
CA PRO A 268 -19.77 -16.70 -2.80
C PRO A 268 -18.60 -16.27 -3.71
N PHE A 269 -18.94 -15.87 -4.95
CA PHE A 269 -17.99 -15.38 -5.94
C PHE A 269 -18.47 -14.08 -6.57
N LEU A 270 -17.72 -13.02 -6.43
CA LEU A 270 -17.93 -11.70 -7.04
C LEU A 270 -16.97 -11.46 -8.19
N ASP A 271 -17.49 -11.36 -9.40
CA ASP A 271 -16.70 -10.95 -10.57
C ASP A 271 -17.04 -9.51 -10.94
N ALA A 272 -16.22 -8.57 -10.49
CA ALA A 272 -16.46 -7.15 -10.71
C ALA A 272 -16.28 -6.72 -12.18
N ASN A 273 -15.78 -7.58 -13.05
CA ASN A 273 -15.72 -7.34 -14.50
C ASN A 273 -17.09 -7.46 -15.18
N TYR A 274 -18.07 -8.10 -14.51
CA TYR A 274 -19.43 -8.34 -15.03
C TYR A 274 -20.54 -7.82 -14.14
N ASP A 275 -20.21 -7.29 -12.96
CA ASP A 275 -21.23 -6.81 -12.03
C ASP A 275 -21.62 -5.37 -12.36
N SER A 276 -22.90 -5.16 -12.68
CA SER A 276 -23.44 -3.83 -13.00
C SER A 276 -23.48 -2.85 -11.83
N ARG A 277 -23.25 -3.33 -10.61
CA ARG A 277 -23.18 -2.49 -9.39
C ARG A 277 -21.89 -1.66 -9.33
N ILE A 278 -20.89 -2.00 -10.16
CA ILE A 278 -19.66 -1.24 -10.27
C ILE A 278 -19.47 -0.72 -11.70
N SER A 279 -19.08 0.54 -11.85
CA SER A 279 -18.72 1.13 -13.13
C SER A 279 -17.32 1.73 -13.05
N VAL A 280 -16.39 1.14 -13.78
CA VAL A 280 -15.02 1.62 -13.95
C VAL A 280 -14.82 2.19 -15.35
N ASP A 281 -14.07 3.27 -15.45
CA ASP A 281 -13.68 3.93 -16.69
C ASP A 281 -12.25 3.52 -17.03
N ASN A 282 -12.06 2.80 -18.13
CA ASN A 282 -10.77 2.27 -18.53
C ASN A 282 -9.68 3.34 -18.67
N ALA A 283 -10.04 4.57 -19.07
CA ALA A 283 -9.09 5.66 -19.25
C ALA A 283 -8.76 6.42 -17.96
N ARG A 284 -9.61 6.33 -16.94
CA ARG A 284 -9.50 7.14 -15.72
C ARG A 284 -9.13 6.34 -14.48
N ASP A 285 -9.57 5.09 -14.40
CA ASP A 285 -9.55 4.29 -13.18
C ASP A 285 -8.40 3.27 -13.12
N PHE A 286 -7.59 3.21 -14.17
CA PHE A 286 -6.43 2.31 -14.27
C PHE A 286 -5.14 3.11 -14.45
N PHE A 287 -4.02 2.55 -14.00
CA PHE A 287 -2.69 3.09 -14.30
C PHE A 287 -1.91 2.26 -15.32
N GLU A 288 -2.31 1.02 -15.51
CA GLU A 288 -1.88 0.09 -16.55
C GLU A 288 -3.00 -0.93 -16.83
N PRO A 289 -2.92 -1.76 -17.88
CA PRO A 289 -4.03 -2.64 -18.27
C PRO A 289 -4.49 -3.63 -17.19
N SER A 290 -3.62 -4.01 -16.25
CA SER A 290 -3.92 -5.02 -15.23
C SER A 290 -4.35 -4.44 -13.88
N HIS A 291 -4.15 -3.15 -13.61
CA HIS A 291 -4.29 -2.64 -12.25
C HIS A 291 -5.05 -1.32 -12.15
N LEU A 292 -5.94 -1.26 -11.17
CA LEU A 292 -6.65 -0.03 -10.80
C LEU A 292 -5.67 1.00 -10.22
N ASN A 293 -5.88 2.26 -10.57
CA ASN A 293 -5.27 3.38 -9.88
C ASN A 293 -6.09 3.77 -8.64
N TYR A 294 -5.69 4.86 -7.97
CA TYR A 294 -6.37 5.35 -6.77
C TYR A 294 -7.87 5.60 -7.00
N ALA A 295 -8.26 6.21 -8.12
CA ALA A 295 -9.67 6.49 -8.42
C ALA A 295 -10.48 5.19 -8.62
N GLY A 296 -9.92 4.24 -9.36
CA GLY A 296 -10.52 2.91 -9.54
C GLY A 296 -10.59 2.13 -8.23
N SER A 297 -9.55 2.19 -7.40
CA SER A 297 -9.53 1.51 -6.10
C SER A 297 -10.61 2.02 -5.14
N LEU A 298 -10.94 3.31 -5.15
CA LEU A 298 -12.05 3.86 -4.36
C LEU A 298 -13.39 3.26 -4.79
N LYS A 299 -13.63 3.17 -6.11
CA LYS A 299 -14.87 2.59 -6.66
C LYS A 299 -14.97 1.11 -6.29
N TYR A 300 -13.89 0.36 -6.48
CA TYR A 300 -13.87 -1.07 -6.17
C TYR A 300 -14.00 -1.34 -4.67
N THR A 301 -13.32 -0.57 -3.82
CA THR A 301 -13.44 -0.69 -2.37
C THR A 301 -14.87 -0.42 -1.89
N LYS A 302 -15.52 0.61 -2.42
CA LYS A 302 -16.92 0.91 -2.13
C LYS A 302 -17.86 -0.23 -2.55
N TYR A 303 -17.63 -0.79 -3.75
CA TYR A 303 -18.37 -1.95 -4.24
C TYR A 303 -18.20 -3.17 -3.31
N LEU A 304 -16.97 -3.48 -2.91
CA LEU A 304 -16.71 -4.57 -1.97
C LEU A 304 -17.37 -4.32 -0.62
N ALA A 305 -17.30 -3.11 -0.09
CA ALA A 305 -17.84 -2.77 1.22
C ALA A 305 -19.35 -3.02 1.31
N GLN A 306 -20.10 -2.85 0.22
CA GLN A 306 -21.52 -3.19 0.17
C GLN A 306 -21.76 -4.67 0.49
N THR A 307 -20.95 -5.56 -0.11
CA THR A 307 -21.04 -7.00 0.16
C THR A 307 -20.46 -7.34 1.54
N LEU A 308 -19.36 -6.72 1.95
CA LEU A 308 -18.74 -6.98 3.27
C LEU A 308 -19.66 -6.65 4.43
N ASN A 309 -20.53 -5.65 4.29
CA ASN A 309 -21.52 -5.28 5.32
C ASN A 309 -22.53 -6.43 5.61
N GLU A 310 -22.76 -7.33 4.65
CA GLU A 310 -23.66 -8.47 4.81
C GLU A 310 -23.08 -9.55 5.75
N TYR A 311 -21.75 -9.52 5.99
CA TYR A 311 -21.08 -10.50 6.84
C TYR A 311 -21.12 -10.19 8.34
N GLY A 312 -21.84 -9.13 8.74
CA GLY A 312 -22.00 -8.76 10.16
C GLY A 312 -20.67 -8.47 10.86
N LEU A 313 -19.78 -7.77 10.18
CA LEU A 313 -18.51 -7.28 10.71
C LEU A 313 -18.78 -6.19 11.76
N SER A 314 -17.93 -6.13 12.79
CA SER A 314 -18.05 -5.11 13.83
C SER A 314 -17.41 -3.79 13.38
N ASP A 315 -18.02 -2.66 13.74
CA ASP A 315 -17.37 -1.36 13.62
C ASP A 315 -16.27 -1.26 14.68
N ARG A 316 -15.03 -1.05 14.25
CA ARG A 316 -13.83 -1.00 15.11
C ARG A 316 -13.35 0.42 15.38
N ARG A 317 -14.03 1.44 14.87
CA ARG A 317 -13.65 2.83 15.11
C ARG A 317 -13.80 3.18 16.59
N GLY A 318 -12.77 3.85 17.13
CA GLY A 318 -12.73 4.22 18.54
C GLY A 318 -12.43 3.07 19.52
N ASP A 319 -12.16 1.85 19.06
CA ASP A 319 -11.69 0.75 19.89
C ASP A 319 -10.16 0.81 20.02
N ASP A 320 -9.66 1.03 21.24
CA ASP A 320 -8.21 1.09 21.54
C ASP A 320 -7.43 -0.17 21.12
N HIS A 321 -8.10 -1.32 21.02
CA HIS A 321 -7.49 -2.55 20.55
C HIS A 321 -7.12 -2.44 19.06
N TYR A 322 -7.86 -1.62 18.30
CA TYR A 322 -7.72 -1.38 16.87
C TYR A 322 -7.12 -0.01 16.52
N ARG A 323 -6.53 0.70 17.48
CA ARG A 323 -5.90 2.03 17.30
C ARG A 323 -4.93 2.09 16.10
N HIS A 324 -4.23 1.01 15.81
CA HIS A 324 -3.33 0.92 14.65
C HIS A 324 -4.04 1.28 13.33
N TRP A 325 -5.29 0.81 13.14
CA TRP A 325 -6.05 1.08 11.91
C TRP A 325 -6.47 2.55 11.82
N GLU A 326 -6.85 3.15 12.93
CA GLU A 326 -7.15 4.58 13.01
C GLU A 326 -5.94 5.45 12.68
N GLU A 327 -4.78 5.15 13.30
CA GLU A 327 -3.52 5.86 13.04
C GLU A 327 -3.08 5.74 11.57
N VAL A 328 -3.22 4.55 10.96
CA VAL A 328 -2.87 4.31 9.56
C VAL A 328 -3.83 5.01 8.61
N SER A 329 -5.13 5.01 8.90
CA SER A 329 -6.15 5.70 8.10
C SER A 329 -5.95 7.21 8.15
N MET A 330 -5.72 7.76 9.34
CA MET A 330 -5.39 9.18 9.52
C MET A 330 -4.11 9.55 8.76
N LEU A 331 -3.06 8.72 8.86
CA LEU A 331 -1.82 8.95 8.14
C LEU A 331 -2.01 8.92 6.62
N PHE A 332 -2.87 8.04 6.12
CA PHE A 332 -3.23 7.99 4.69
C PHE A 332 -3.94 9.27 4.27
N CYS A 333 -4.92 9.74 5.03
CA CYS A 333 -5.63 10.98 4.77
C CYS A 333 -4.65 12.16 4.66
N HIS A 334 -3.80 12.35 5.68
CA HIS A 334 -2.84 13.46 5.70
C HIS A 334 -1.77 13.38 4.61
N ARG A 335 -1.29 12.21 4.29
CA ARG A 335 -0.21 12.07 3.30
C ARG A 335 -0.68 12.05 1.86
N GLU A 336 -1.79 11.41 1.58
CA GLU A 336 -2.24 11.15 0.21
C GLU A 336 -3.44 12.03 -0.17
N THR A 337 -4.50 12.04 0.64
CA THR A 337 -5.72 12.77 0.30
C THR A 337 -5.51 14.29 0.34
N ASN A 338 -4.99 14.84 1.44
CA ASN A 338 -4.78 16.27 1.60
C ASN A 338 -3.82 16.83 0.54
N ALA A 339 -2.70 16.12 0.29
CA ALA A 339 -1.74 16.52 -0.74
C ALA A 339 -2.37 16.58 -2.13
N ARG A 340 -3.32 15.71 -2.44
CA ARG A 340 -4.01 15.67 -3.73
C ARG A 340 -5.04 16.75 -3.87
N VAL A 341 -5.84 16.97 -2.84
CA VAL A 341 -6.85 18.03 -2.84
C VAL A 341 -6.16 19.37 -3.02
N LEU A 342 -5.03 19.63 -2.33
CA LEU A 342 -4.21 20.82 -2.56
C LEU A 342 -3.71 20.90 -4.01
N LYS A 343 -3.30 19.81 -4.62
CA LYS A 343 -2.81 19.78 -5.99
C LYS A 343 -3.92 19.98 -7.02
N SER A 344 -5.14 19.57 -6.74
CA SER A 344 -6.28 19.69 -7.66
C SER A 344 -6.93 21.06 -7.65
N ALA A 345 -6.57 21.94 -6.70
CA ALA A 345 -7.08 23.29 -6.65
C ALA A 345 -6.37 24.18 -7.69
N ASP A 346 -7.11 24.65 -8.68
CA ASP A 346 -6.59 25.44 -9.81
C ASP A 346 -6.75 26.94 -9.61
N THR A 347 -7.57 27.38 -8.65
CA THR A 347 -7.79 28.80 -8.32
C THR A 347 -7.37 29.11 -6.89
N PHE A 348 -7.13 30.40 -6.60
CA PHE A 348 -6.84 30.85 -5.24
C PHE A 348 -8.00 30.56 -4.28
N GLU A 349 -9.24 30.74 -4.72
CA GLU A 349 -10.43 30.51 -3.91
C GLU A 349 -10.56 29.02 -3.52
N GLU A 350 -10.37 28.12 -4.48
CA GLU A 350 -10.36 26.69 -4.22
C GLU A 350 -9.23 26.30 -3.25
N TYR A 351 -8.01 26.82 -3.48
CA TYR A 351 -6.87 26.57 -2.61
C TYR A 351 -7.13 27.07 -1.17
N ALA A 352 -7.66 28.29 -1.04
CA ALA A 352 -8.01 28.88 0.24
C ALA A 352 -9.13 28.10 0.97
N LYS A 353 -10.09 27.56 0.21
CA LYS A 353 -11.13 26.67 0.78
C LYS A 353 -10.50 25.41 1.35
N VAL A 354 -9.62 24.75 0.59
CA VAL A 354 -8.91 23.53 1.07
C VAL A 354 -8.11 23.84 2.33
N LEU A 355 -7.36 24.96 2.36
CA LEU A 355 -6.57 25.33 3.54
C LEU A 355 -7.38 25.48 4.83
N LYS A 356 -8.65 25.88 4.74
CA LYS A 356 -9.55 25.99 5.90
C LYS A 356 -10.01 24.66 6.46
N GLU A 357 -10.00 23.62 5.64
CA GLU A 357 -10.44 22.27 6.01
C GLU A 357 -9.29 21.39 6.56
N LEU A 358 -8.03 21.82 6.33
CA LEU A 358 -6.86 21.08 6.80
C LEU A 358 -6.67 21.23 8.30
N THR A 359 -6.45 20.10 8.98
CA THR A 359 -6.07 20.02 10.39
C THR A 359 -4.64 19.52 10.54
N HIS A 360 -4.02 19.79 11.69
CA HIS A 360 -2.63 19.40 12.00
C HIS A 360 -1.60 19.95 11.00
N CYS A 361 -1.90 21.09 10.39
CA CYS A 361 -1.05 21.73 9.37
C CYS A 361 -0.48 23.05 9.85
N VAL A 362 0.76 23.33 9.40
CA VAL A 362 1.37 24.65 9.46
C VAL A 362 1.40 25.25 8.05
N VAL A 363 0.70 26.36 7.87
CA VAL A 363 0.59 27.06 6.59
C VAL A 363 1.42 28.33 6.66
N THR A 364 2.42 28.44 5.81
CA THR A 364 3.22 29.67 5.65
C THR A 364 2.80 30.39 4.38
N VAL A 365 2.37 31.61 4.53
CA VAL A 365 1.94 32.49 3.44
C VAL A 365 2.89 33.66 3.38
N PHE A 366 3.54 33.92 2.24
CA PHE A 366 4.45 35.06 2.11
C PHE A 366 4.36 35.72 0.73
N TRP A 367 4.65 37.01 0.69
CA TRP A 367 4.52 37.82 -0.48
C TRP A 367 5.86 38.37 -0.96
N ASN A 368 6.13 38.21 -2.26
CA ASN A 368 7.29 38.78 -2.92
C ASN A 368 6.85 39.61 -4.16
N PRO A 369 7.46 40.80 -4.45
CA PRO A 369 8.34 41.53 -3.56
C PRO A 369 7.60 42.17 -2.38
N GLY A 370 8.35 42.64 -1.40
CA GLY A 370 7.83 43.31 -0.22
C GLY A 370 8.07 42.59 1.09
N GLY A 371 8.23 41.26 1.04
CA GLY A 371 8.72 40.49 2.17
C GLY A 371 7.74 40.33 3.35
N ALA A 372 6.43 40.45 3.13
CA ALA A 372 5.44 40.12 4.17
C ALA A 372 5.32 38.61 4.34
N VAL A 373 5.08 38.14 5.58
CA VAL A 373 4.84 36.72 5.87
C VAL A 373 3.79 36.56 6.96
N SER A 374 2.99 35.50 6.88
CA SER A 374 2.13 35.04 7.96
C SER A 374 2.27 33.55 8.10
N VAL A 375 2.34 33.06 9.34
CA VAL A 375 2.38 31.64 9.66
C VAL A 375 1.12 31.29 10.47
N TYR A 376 0.44 30.26 10.02
CA TYR A 376 -0.77 29.77 10.67
C TYR A 376 -0.54 28.34 11.10
N GLU A 377 -1.00 27.98 12.30
CA GLU A 377 -1.07 26.62 12.80
C GLU A 377 -2.52 26.29 13.08
N ASP A 378 -3.04 25.26 12.42
CA ASP A 378 -4.43 24.81 12.53
C ASP A 378 -5.44 26.00 12.38
N GLY A 379 -5.20 26.83 11.39
CA GLY A 379 -6.01 28.02 11.05
C GLY A 379 -5.76 29.25 11.95
N LYS A 380 -5.00 29.14 13.04
CA LYS A 380 -4.67 30.25 13.93
C LYS A 380 -3.36 30.91 13.52
N CYS A 381 -3.37 32.22 13.34
CA CYS A 381 -2.14 32.98 13.07
C CYS A 381 -1.22 32.97 14.30
N ILE A 382 0.01 32.47 14.11
CA ILE A 382 1.02 32.38 15.18
C ILE A 382 2.19 33.34 14.96
N PHE A 383 2.34 33.90 13.75
CA PHE A 383 3.36 34.91 13.44
C PHE A 383 3.00 35.72 12.21
N THR A 384 3.36 37.03 12.25
CA THR A 384 3.34 37.91 11.10
C THR A 384 4.61 38.74 11.04
N GLY A 385 5.20 38.83 9.83
CA GLY A 385 6.29 39.75 9.51
C GLY A 385 5.79 40.77 8.50
N ALA A 386 5.87 42.06 8.82
CA ALA A 386 5.33 43.13 7.98
C ALA A 386 6.19 43.41 6.74
N LYS A 387 5.55 43.93 5.69
CA LYS A 387 6.21 44.41 4.48
C LYS A 387 7.30 45.42 4.84
N GLY A 388 8.47 45.32 4.22
CA GLY A 388 9.58 46.25 4.43
C GLY A 388 10.42 45.98 5.69
N GLN A 389 10.03 45.04 6.54
CA GLN A 389 10.77 44.73 7.75
C GLN A 389 11.74 43.55 7.56
N THR A 390 12.83 43.57 8.34
CA THR A 390 13.75 42.44 8.48
C THR A 390 13.32 41.63 9.68
N TYR A 391 13.16 40.32 9.49
CA TYR A 391 12.81 39.37 10.55
C TYR A 391 13.44 38.01 10.32
N PHE A 392 13.59 37.24 11.41
CA PHE A 392 13.98 35.86 11.43
C PHE A 392 13.19 35.17 12.53
N ARG A 393 12.49 34.08 12.18
CA ARG A 393 11.76 33.24 13.14
C ARG A 393 11.96 31.77 12.83
N HIS A 394 12.13 31.03 13.89
CA HIS A 394 12.26 29.58 13.89
C HIS A 394 11.08 28.96 14.63
N PHE A 395 10.50 27.91 14.07
CA PHE A 395 9.40 27.13 14.62
C PHE A 395 9.81 25.67 14.62
N ASP A 396 9.75 25.05 15.79
CA ASP A 396 9.90 23.61 15.96
C ASP A 396 8.57 22.92 15.55
N LEU A 397 8.61 22.07 14.54
CA LEU A 397 7.47 21.28 14.05
C LEU A 397 7.49 19.86 14.60
N GLY A 398 8.32 19.59 15.62
CA GLY A 398 8.50 18.31 16.29
C GLY A 398 9.51 17.40 15.57
N THR A 399 9.39 17.19 14.28
CA THR A 399 10.33 16.35 13.48
C THR A 399 11.03 17.10 12.37
N SER A 400 10.69 18.35 12.19
CA SER A 400 11.21 19.27 11.18
C SER A 400 11.28 20.67 11.75
N ASP A 401 12.12 21.51 11.15
CA ASP A 401 12.26 22.92 11.50
C ASP A 401 11.69 23.80 10.38
N LEU A 402 10.83 24.76 10.74
CA LEU A 402 10.40 25.81 9.84
C LEU A 402 11.12 27.10 10.20
N VAL A 403 11.82 27.68 9.23
CA VAL A 403 12.41 29.01 9.35
C VAL A 403 11.73 29.94 8.37
N VAL A 404 11.24 31.06 8.87
CA VAL A 404 10.80 32.19 8.02
C VAL A 404 11.70 33.37 8.22
N ARG A 405 12.12 33.97 7.12
CA ARG A 405 13.01 35.15 7.14
C ARG A 405 12.63 36.15 6.07
N GLY A 406 12.78 37.41 6.42
CA GLY A 406 12.60 38.52 5.50
C GLY A 406 13.74 39.52 5.61
N ASN A 407 14.12 40.17 4.50
CA ASN A 407 15.19 41.16 4.43
C ASN A 407 14.66 42.58 4.07
N GLY A 408 13.37 42.81 4.26
CA GLY A 408 12.69 44.04 3.88
C GLY A 408 12.30 44.15 2.40
N ARG A 409 12.83 43.27 1.53
CA ARG A 409 12.48 43.24 0.10
C ARG A 409 11.81 41.94 -0.30
N THR A 410 12.26 40.83 0.28
CA THR A 410 11.75 39.49 -0.01
C THR A 410 11.57 38.67 1.29
N ALA A 411 10.65 37.73 1.26
CA ALA A 411 10.46 36.71 2.30
C ALA A 411 10.80 35.34 1.77
N GLN A 412 11.21 34.45 2.68
CA GLN A 412 11.49 33.04 2.41
C GLN A 412 10.95 32.17 3.53
N ALA A 413 10.45 30.99 3.14
CA ALA A 413 10.13 29.90 4.04
C ALA A 413 11.06 28.70 3.76
N LEU A 414 11.69 28.18 4.79
CA LEU A 414 12.56 27.01 4.72
C LEU A 414 12.04 25.94 5.67
N VAL A 415 11.90 24.72 5.17
CA VAL A 415 11.64 23.55 5.99
C VAL A 415 12.86 22.63 5.88
N ASP A 416 13.45 22.26 7.02
CA ASP A 416 14.70 21.49 7.10
C ASP A 416 15.81 22.07 6.19
N GLN A 417 15.98 23.38 6.25
CA GLN A 417 16.94 24.17 5.45
C GLN A 417 16.62 24.25 3.94
N LYS A 418 15.60 23.55 3.46
CA LYS A 418 15.16 23.61 2.08
C LYS A 418 14.21 24.79 1.88
N ALA A 419 14.58 25.73 1.00
CA ALA A 419 13.73 26.87 0.65
C ALA A 419 12.57 26.44 -0.28
N TYR A 420 11.40 27.00 0.01
CA TYR A 420 10.20 26.83 -0.81
C TYR A 420 9.78 28.21 -1.35
N SER A 421 9.75 28.34 -2.66
CA SER A 421 9.25 29.51 -3.37
C SER A 421 8.67 29.08 -4.70
N TYR A 422 7.50 29.54 -5.05
CA TYR A 422 6.73 29.14 -6.23
C TYR A 422 6.61 30.27 -7.23
N THR A 423 6.66 31.52 -6.78
CA THR A 423 6.73 32.71 -7.63
C THR A 423 7.67 33.75 -7.04
N ALA A 424 8.34 34.52 -7.92
CA ALA A 424 9.16 35.63 -7.53
C ALA A 424 8.34 36.94 -7.33
N GLN A 425 7.13 36.97 -7.92
CA GLN A 425 6.24 38.15 -7.89
C GLN A 425 4.83 37.68 -7.56
N GLY A 426 4.47 37.77 -6.29
CA GLY A 426 3.13 37.37 -5.83
C GLY A 426 3.12 36.66 -4.52
N LEU A 427 2.00 35.98 -4.25
CA LEU A 427 1.73 35.20 -3.06
C LEU A 427 2.34 33.81 -3.18
N ASN A 428 3.07 33.41 -2.16
CA ASN A 428 3.56 32.04 -2.01
C ASN A 428 2.91 31.38 -0.80
N ILE A 429 2.48 30.15 -0.95
CA ILE A 429 1.89 29.34 0.11
C ILE A 429 2.69 28.05 0.23
N VAL A 430 3.03 27.66 1.47
CA VAL A 430 3.70 26.39 1.80
C VAL A 430 2.89 25.71 2.88
N VAL A 431 2.53 24.46 2.70
CA VAL A 431 1.74 23.66 3.64
C VAL A 431 2.58 22.50 4.17
N TYR A 432 2.94 22.56 5.45
CA TYR A 432 3.56 21.47 6.18
C TYR A 432 2.51 20.74 7.01
N ASP A 433 2.47 19.43 6.90
CA ASP A 433 1.55 18.57 7.66
C ASP A 433 2.33 17.86 8.79
N LYS A 434 1.90 18.09 10.04
CA LYS A 434 2.56 17.56 11.25
C LYS A 434 2.39 16.04 11.40
N VAL A 435 1.28 15.47 10.89
CA VAL A 435 1.05 14.01 10.90
C VAL A 435 1.86 13.34 9.80
N ALA A 436 1.83 13.89 8.59
CA ALA A 436 2.64 13.43 7.48
C ALA A 436 4.15 13.72 7.66
N LYS A 437 4.51 14.63 8.58
CA LYS A 437 5.89 15.07 8.89
C LYS A 437 6.63 15.56 7.65
N ARG A 438 5.96 16.33 6.80
CA ARG A 438 6.53 16.87 5.55
C ARG A 438 5.69 18.01 4.98
N VAL A 439 6.29 18.73 4.03
CA VAL A 439 5.53 19.61 3.14
C VAL A 439 4.67 18.77 2.19
N ILE A 440 3.36 18.93 2.26
CA ILE A 440 2.37 18.19 1.45
C ILE A 440 1.93 18.98 0.23
N GLY A 441 2.13 20.29 0.19
CA GLY A 441 1.76 21.13 -0.93
C GLY A 441 2.34 22.52 -0.85
N GLY A 442 2.16 23.25 -1.93
CA GLY A 442 2.49 24.65 -2.03
C GLY A 442 2.09 25.22 -3.39
N ALA A 443 1.84 26.52 -3.43
CA ALA A 443 1.40 27.21 -4.63
C ALA A 443 1.96 28.64 -4.69
N GLY A 444 2.11 29.15 -5.91
CA GLY A 444 2.38 30.56 -6.20
C GLY A 444 1.19 31.17 -6.92
N PHE A 445 0.80 32.37 -6.54
CA PHE A 445 -0.27 33.14 -7.18
C PHE A 445 0.23 34.53 -7.55
N GLU A 446 0.03 34.91 -8.78
CA GLU A 446 0.36 36.26 -9.29
C GLU A 446 -0.92 36.99 -9.67
N GLU A 447 -0.92 38.28 -9.46
CA GLU A 447 -1.98 39.19 -9.91
C GLU A 447 -1.66 39.61 -11.34
N ASP A 448 -2.59 39.43 -12.27
CA ASP A 448 -2.44 39.90 -13.65
C ASP A 448 -2.73 41.41 -13.81
N GLU A 449 -2.54 41.92 -15.00
CA GLU A 449 -2.74 43.36 -15.30
C GLU A 449 -4.20 43.81 -15.06
N MET A 450 -5.16 42.90 -14.98
CA MET A 450 -6.57 43.17 -14.69
C MET A 450 -6.93 42.98 -13.22
N GLY A 451 -5.96 42.63 -12.35
CA GLY A 451 -6.16 42.37 -10.94
C GLY A 451 -6.72 40.96 -10.64
N CYS A 452 -6.71 40.05 -11.61
CA CYS A 452 -7.11 38.65 -11.40
C CYS A 452 -5.96 37.83 -10.86
N VAL A 453 -6.22 37.07 -9.82
CA VAL A 453 -5.22 36.18 -9.20
C VAL A 453 -5.08 34.92 -10.02
N ARG A 454 -3.92 34.66 -10.59
CA ARG A 454 -3.61 33.51 -11.41
C ARG A 454 -2.68 32.54 -10.68
N LEU A 455 -2.98 31.26 -10.75
CA LEU A 455 -2.07 30.19 -10.30
C LEU A 455 -0.86 30.13 -11.26
N VAL A 456 0.34 30.40 -10.71
CA VAL A 456 1.59 30.33 -11.47
C VAL A 456 2.22 28.97 -11.36
N GLN A 457 2.20 28.38 -10.18
CA GLN A 457 2.82 27.11 -9.92
C GLN A 457 2.16 26.42 -8.72
N ASN A 458 1.52 25.29 -8.99
CA ASN A 458 1.13 24.33 -7.95
C ASN A 458 2.11 23.16 -8.01
N LYS A 459 3.15 23.17 -7.17
CA LYS A 459 4.12 22.10 -7.10
C LYS A 459 3.78 21.16 -5.97
N ASN A 460 3.48 19.94 -6.33
CA ASN A 460 3.58 18.85 -5.39
C ASN A 460 5.05 18.62 -5.06
N VAL A 461 5.43 18.72 -3.81
CA VAL A 461 6.81 18.48 -3.33
C VAL A 461 7.20 17.01 -3.50
N ARG A 462 6.31 16.18 -3.98
CA ARG A 462 6.50 14.77 -4.15
C ARG A 462 6.85 14.43 -5.61
N LYS A 463 8.10 14.13 -5.88
CA LYS A 463 8.46 13.10 -6.85
C LYS A 463 8.44 11.77 -6.09
N PHE A 464 7.53 10.89 -6.45
CA PHE A 464 7.51 9.52 -5.99
C PHE A 464 8.53 8.71 -6.78
#